data_a23a304b833f678f403ed9b739496f4c
#
_entry.id   a23a304b833f678f403ed9b739496f4c
#
_cell.length_a   1.000
_cell.length_b   1.000
_cell.length_c   1.000
_cell.angle_alpha   90.00
_cell.angle_beta   90.00
_cell.angle_gamma   90.00
#
_symmetry.space_group_name_H-M   'P 1'
#
loop_
_entity.id
_entity.type
_entity.pdbx_description
1 polymer ?
#
loop_
_entity_poly.entity_id
_entity_poly.type
_entity_poly.pdbx_seq_one_letter_code
_entity_poly.pdbx_strand_id
1 'polypeptide(L)'
;MNNLYKEINFPFPFNFVFPKDKFKIQVRYDFENNLSDEYKNWFFERDIYIGHAHVVNIGPNSKYDYVPIHGDGDWIDNHVKINYTFCKHPVTINWYDTDEKYLKKSYTPLNHSMLTADEDKYTKMYTKNQLNPNGQCYLFNAGQLHGLEKVESLCTTFCLVIKNKDGSHLQWDKAMELFDF
;
A
#
# COMPACT_ATOMS: atom_id res chain seq x y z
N MET A 1 -1.99 6.66 -19.54
CA MET A 1 -1.05 6.78 -18.41
C MET A 1 -1.30 5.62 -17.47
N ASN A 2 -0.26 5.14 -16.79
CA ASN A 2 -0.42 4.03 -15.86
C ASN A 2 -0.94 4.57 -14.52
N ASN A 3 -2.21 4.34 -14.22
CA ASN A 3 -2.89 4.80 -13.00
C ASN A 3 -2.69 3.81 -11.82
N LEU A 4 -1.55 3.13 -11.75
CA LEU A 4 -1.30 2.08 -10.76
C LEU A 4 -0.21 2.46 -9.76
N TYR A 5 0.78 3.26 -10.19
CA TYR A 5 1.96 3.61 -9.42
C TYR A 5 2.54 4.94 -9.86
N LYS A 6 2.89 5.82 -8.91
CA LYS A 6 3.65 7.05 -9.15
C LYS A 6 4.58 7.35 -7.97
N GLU A 7 5.86 7.50 -8.24
CA GLU A 7 6.81 8.02 -7.25
C GLU A 7 6.51 9.49 -6.98
N ILE A 8 6.53 9.87 -5.68
CA ILE A 8 6.27 11.24 -5.23
C ILE A 8 7.36 11.67 -4.25
N ASN A 9 7.70 12.94 -4.29
CA ASN A 9 8.63 13.53 -3.32
C ASN A 9 7.84 14.05 -2.11
N PHE A 10 7.38 13.15 -1.27
CA PHE A 10 6.61 13.49 -0.08
C PHE A 10 7.39 13.07 1.17
N PRO A 11 7.48 13.92 2.22
CA PRO A 11 8.34 13.65 3.36
C PRO A 11 7.88 12.42 4.15
N PHE A 12 8.85 11.62 4.58
CA PHE A 12 8.57 10.50 5.49
C PHE A 12 8.31 11.05 6.90
N PRO A 13 7.16 10.69 7.53
CA PRO A 13 6.74 11.30 8.78
C PRO A 13 7.44 10.76 10.04
N PHE A 14 8.33 9.77 9.90
CA PHE A 14 8.94 9.08 11.03
C PHE A 14 10.46 9.00 10.93
N ASN A 15 11.13 9.04 12.07
CA ASN A 15 12.52 8.61 12.19
C ASN A 15 12.55 7.07 12.29
N PHE A 16 12.71 6.39 11.15
CA PHE A 16 12.71 4.95 11.09
C PHE A 16 14.12 4.38 11.04
N VAL A 17 14.39 3.45 11.95
CA VAL A 17 15.62 2.64 11.93
C VAL A 17 15.21 1.21 11.59
N PHE A 18 15.77 0.66 10.50
CA PHE A 18 15.54 -0.74 10.16
C PHE A 18 15.86 -1.65 11.35
N PRO A 19 14.93 -2.47 11.79
CA PRO A 19 15.18 -3.44 12.83
C PRO A 19 16.33 -4.36 12.41
N LYS A 20 17.28 -4.59 13.31
CA LYS A 20 18.48 -5.37 12.98
C LYS A 20 18.21 -6.86 12.88
N ASP A 21 17.17 -7.40 13.53
CA ASP A 21 16.93 -8.84 13.59
C ASP A 21 15.47 -9.23 13.84
N LYS A 22 15.07 -10.34 13.19
CA LYS A 22 13.98 -11.25 13.55
C LYS A 22 12.58 -10.68 13.64
N PHE A 23 12.09 -10.06 12.57
CA PHE A 23 10.65 -9.92 12.46
C PHE A 23 10.01 -11.23 12.00
N LYS A 24 9.34 -11.88 12.94
CA LYS A 24 8.31 -12.84 12.62
C LYS A 24 7.07 -12.05 12.26
N ILE A 25 6.64 -12.10 10.97
CA ILE A 25 5.27 -11.86 10.51
C ILE A 25 4.86 -10.39 10.35
N GLN A 26 3.89 -10.16 9.42
CA GLN A 26 3.06 -8.97 9.29
C GLN A 26 2.70 -8.40 10.67
N VAL A 27 3.43 -7.41 11.12
CA VAL A 27 3.03 -6.65 12.30
C VAL A 27 2.37 -5.41 11.79
N ARG A 28 1.06 -5.31 11.97
CA ARG A 28 0.32 -4.08 11.75
C ARG A 28 0.37 -3.27 13.05
N TYR A 29 0.84 -2.05 12.93
CA TYR A 29 0.74 -1.06 13.97
C TYR A 29 -0.13 0.08 13.43
N ASP A 30 -1.08 0.54 14.23
CA ASP A 30 -1.84 1.75 13.94
C ASP A 30 -0.98 2.94 14.37
N PHE A 31 -0.46 3.69 13.40
CA PHE A 31 0.48 4.78 13.64
C PHE A 31 -0.14 6.16 13.60
N GLU A 32 -1.45 6.28 13.42
CA GLU A 32 -2.11 7.59 13.32
C GLU A 32 -1.76 8.51 14.48
N ASN A 33 -1.67 7.94 15.69
CA ASN A 33 -1.34 8.67 16.91
C ASN A 33 0.12 9.10 17.00
N ASN A 34 1.00 8.55 16.17
CA ASN A 34 2.43 8.88 16.13
C ASN A 34 2.76 9.91 15.04
N LEU A 35 1.78 10.32 14.24
CA LEU A 35 1.95 11.36 13.24
C LEU A 35 1.86 12.73 13.94
N SER A 36 2.79 13.64 13.59
CA SER A 36 2.73 15.01 14.11
C SER A 36 1.46 15.74 13.63
N ASP A 37 1.02 16.71 14.40
CA ASP A 37 -0.13 17.54 14.02
C ASP A 37 0.17 18.35 12.75
N GLU A 38 1.41 18.82 12.57
CA GLU A 38 1.85 19.50 11.34
C GLU A 38 1.66 18.60 10.12
N TYR A 39 2.07 17.32 10.22
CA TYR A 39 1.90 16.35 9.15
C TYR A 39 0.43 16.08 8.83
N LYS A 40 -0.42 15.92 9.84
CA LYS A 40 -1.88 15.74 9.68
C LYS A 40 -2.54 16.99 9.10
N ASN A 41 -2.12 18.18 9.54
CA ASN A 41 -2.67 19.46 9.07
C ASN A 41 -2.39 19.67 7.58
N TRP A 42 -1.25 19.21 7.05
CA TRP A 42 -0.99 19.28 5.63
C TRP A 42 -2.09 18.63 4.77
N PHE A 43 -2.61 17.49 5.22
CA PHE A 43 -3.73 16.81 4.56
C PHE A 43 -5.03 17.57 4.78
N PHE A 44 -5.28 18.00 6.00
CA PHE A 44 -6.52 18.68 6.37
C PHE A 44 -6.74 19.99 5.58
N GLU A 45 -5.68 20.75 5.35
CA GLU A 45 -5.71 21.98 4.53
C GLU A 45 -6.05 21.74 3.07
N ARG A 46 -5.99 20.48 2.60
CA ARG A 46 -6.29 20.04 1.24
C ARG A 46 -7.60 19.25 1.12
N ASP A 47 -8.46 19.39 2.12
CA ASP A 47 -9.77 18.73 2.18
C ASP A 47 -9.69 17.19 2.20
N ILE A 48 -8.57 16.64 2.64
CA ILE A 48 -8.34 15.21 2.84
C ILE A 48 -7.78 14.94 4.25
N TYR A 49 -7.79 13.70 4.69
CA TYR A 49 -7.19 13.30 5.96
C TYR A 49 -6.64 11.87 5.92
N ILE A 50 -5.77 11.53 6.86
CA ILE A 50 -5.27 10.18 7.05
C ILE A 50 -6.33 9.41 7.85
N GLY A 51 -7.06 8.55 7.17
CA GLY A 51 -8.10 7.72 7.78
C GLY A 51 -7.53 6.53 8.54
N HIS A 52 -6.36 6.04 8.13
CA HIS A 52 -5.67 4.93 8.77
C HIS A 52 -4.19 4.90 8.37
N ALA A 53 -3.30 4.56 9.31
CA ALA A 53 -1.88 4.35 9.05
C ALA A 53 -1.42 3.01 9.62
N HIS A 54 -0.74 2.19 8.81
CA HIS A 54 -0.25 0.90 9.24
C HIS A 54 1.10 0.56 8.61
N VAL A 55 1.79 -0.42 9.20
CA VAL A 55 3.05 -0.97 8.68
C VAL A 55 2.84 -2.42 8.26
N VAL A 56 3.42 -2.76 7.13
CA VAL A 56 3.51 -4.13 6.63
C VAL A 56 4.99 -4.51 6.56
N ASN A 57 5.36 -5.56 7.29
CA ASN A 57 6.68 -6.16 7.24
C ASN A 57 6.59 -7.53 6.57
N ILE A 58 7.41 -7.75 5.54
CA ILE A 58 7.48 -9.00 4.80
C ILE A 58 8.94 -9.42 4.74
N GLY A 59 9.22 -10.68 4.99
CA GLY A 59 10.58 -11.18 4.96
C GLY A 59 10.65 -12.68 4.74
N PRO A 60 11.81 -13.21 4.33
CA PRO A 60 11.97 -14.61 3.90
C PRO A 60 11.73 -15.64 5.01
N ASN A 61 11.71 -15.20 6.27
CA ASN A 61 11.43 -16.07 7.44
C ASN A 61 10.03 -15.82 8.04
N SER A 62 9.19 -15.06 7.37
CA SER A 62 7.80 -14.88 7.76
C SER A 62 6.94 -16.03 7.23
N LYS A 63 5.76 -16.23 7.83
CA LYS A 63 4.77 -17.19 7.31
C LYS A 63 4.42 -16.91 5.84
N TYR A 64 4.53 -15.64 5.45
CA TYR A 64 4.33 -15.17 4.08
C TYR A 64 5.56 -14.33 3.71
N ASP A 65 6.35 -14.83 2.78
CA ASP A 65 7.45 -14.10 2.14
C ASP A 65 6.98 -13.37 0.86
N TYR A 66 5.66 -13.28 0.68
CA TYR A 66 4.97 -12.61 -0.43
C TYR A 66 3.65 -12.00 0.07
N VAL A 67 3.03 -11.15 -0.75
CA VAL A 67 1.65 -10.70 -0.55
C VAL A 67 0.76 -11.36 -1.60
N PRO A 68 -0.23 -12.17 -1.19
CA PRO A 68 -1.20 -12.76 -2.11
C PRO A 68 -1.91 -11.68 -2.93
N ILE A 69 -2.37 -12.04 -4.13
CA ILE A 69 -3.12 -11.13 -5.00
C ILE A 69 -4.45 -10.77 -4.33
N HIS A 70 -4.68 -9.47 -4.15
CA HIS A 70 -5.91 -8.93 -3.58
C HIS A 70 -6.13 -7.48 -4.04
N GLY A 71 -7.35 -7.00 -3.94
CA GLY A 71 -7.71 -5.58 -3.98
C GLY A 71 -8.15 -5.14 -2.59
N ASP A 72 -7.76 -3.98 -2.17
CA ASP A 72 -8.22 -3.42 -0.90
C ASP A 72 -9.67 -2.92 -1.02
N GLY A 73 -10.53 -3.28 -0.09
CA GLY A 73 -11.93 -2.83 -0.04
C GLY A 73 -12.95 -3.82 -0.57
N ASP A 74 -14.14 -3.33 -0.87
CA ASP A 74 -15.32 -4.13 -1.21
C ASP A 74 -15.60 -4.24 -2.72
N TRP A 75 -14.93 -3.43 -3.53
CA TRP A 75 -15.05 -3.37 -4.99
C TRP A 75 -13.77 -2.84 -5.63
N ILE A 76 -13.60 -3.14 -6.91
CA ILE A 76 -12.51 -2.59 -7.71
C ILE A 76 -12.80 -1.12 -7.98
N ASP A 77 -11.89 -0.24 -7.61
CA ASP A 77 -11.94 1.19 -7.88
C ASP A 77 -10.52 1.75 -8.10
N ASN A 78 -10.34 3.07 -8.04
CA ASN A 78 -9.05 3.73 -8.20
C ASN A 78 -8.59 4.45 -6.92
N HIS A 79 -8.99 3.96 -5.75
CA HIS A 79 -8.51 4.57 -4.53
C HIS A 79 -7.02 4.32 -4.28
N VAL A 80 -6.38 5.30 -3.67
CA VAL A 80 -4.94 5.30 -3.46
C VAL A 80 -4.56 5.20 -2.00
N LYS A 81 -3.36 4.67 -1.79
CA LYS A 81 -2.57 4.80 -0.56
C LYS A 81 -1.29 5.56 -0.86
N ILE A 82 -0.76 6.24 0.14
CA ILE A 82 0.62 6.70 0.12
C ILE A 82 1.44 5.64 0.83
N ASN A 83 2.41 5.08 0.12
CA ASN A 83 3.30 4.06 0.65
C ASN A 83 4.72 4.59 0.74
N TYR A 84 5.39 4.29 1.86
CA TYR A 84 6.82 4.46 2.05
C TYR A 84 7.45 3.09 2.21
N THR A 85 8.22 2.66 1.21
CA THR A 85 8.77 1.30 1.20
C THR A 85 10.28 1.32 1.35
N PHE A 86 10.78 0.49 2.25
CA PHE A 86 12.20 0.27 2.54
C PHE A 86 12.54 -1.19 2.23
N CYS A 87 13.39 -1.42 1.23
CA CYS A 87 13.79 -2.74 0.76
C CYS A 87 15.29 -2.76 0.50
N LYS A 88 16.01 -3.69 1.12
CA LYS A 88 17.46 -3.88 0.87
C LYS A 88 17.75 -4.64 -0.43
N HIS A 89 16.81 -5.45 -0.88
CA HIS A 89 16.84 -6.19 -2.13
C HIS A 89 15.66 -5.79 -3.01
N PRO A 90 15.75 -5.94 -4.32
CA PRO A 90 14.63 -5.64 -5.21
C PRO A 90 13.37 -6.41 -4.81
N VAL A 91 12.23 -5.74 -4.85
CA VAL A 91 10.91 -6.34 -4.68
C VAL A 91 10.06 -6.09 -5.91
N THR A 92 9.23 -7.05 -6.25
CA THR A 92 8.37 -7.00 -7.43
C THR A 92 6.92 -6.89 -6.99
N ILE A 93 6.28 -5.78 -7.37
CA ILE A 93 4.84 -5.58 -7.21
C ILE A 93 4.20 -5.79 -8.56
N ASN A 94 3.12 -6.55 -8.59
CA ASN A 94 2.33 -6.77 -9.77
C ASN A 94 0.90 -6.28 -9.58
N TRP A 95 0.29 -5.75 -10.63
CA TRP A 95 -1.14 -5.49 -10.72
C TRP A 95 -1.78 -6.45 -11.71
N TYR A 96 -3.04 -6.77 -11.44
CA TYR A 96 -3.76 -7.81 -12.15
C TYR A 96 -5.16 -7.35 -12.52
N ASP A 97 -5.69 -7.98 -13.55
CA ASP A 97 -7.09 -7.88 -13.97
C ASP A 97 -7.79 -9.23 -13.81
N THR A 98 -9.11 -9.20 -13.66
CA THR A 98 -9.98 -10.38 -13.69
C THR A 98 -11.41 -9.97 -14.03
N ASP A 99 -12.21 -10.89 -14.56
CA ASP A 99 -13.65 -10.69 -14.70
C ASP A 99 -14.31 -10.52 -13.32
N GLU A 100 -15.19 -9.54 -13.17
CA GLU A 100 -15.92 -9.26 -11.93
C GLU A 100 -16.65 -10.50 -11.36
N LYS A 101 -17.16 -11.38 -12.23
CA LYS A 101 -17.81 -12.64 -11.83
C LYS A 101 -16.93 -13.61 -11.05
N TYR A 102 -15.60 -13.44 -11.11
CA TYR A 102 -14.63 -14.25 -10.35
C TYR A 102 -14.22 -13.60 -9.03
N LEU A 103 -14.58 -12.34 -8.81
CA LEU A 103 -14.26 -11.64 -7.58
C LEU A 103 -15.02 -12.22 -6.38
N LYS A 104 -14.29 -12.43 -5.31
CA LYS A 104 -14.80 -12.96 -4.04
C LYS A 104 -14.43 -11.99 -2.93
N LYS A 105 -15.41 -11.63 -2.09
CA LYS A 105 -15.11 -10.88 -0.86
C LYS A 105 -14.40 -11.79 0.13
N SER A 106 -13.36 -11.27 0.72
CA SER A 106 -12.57 -11.90 1.77
C SER A 106 -12.25 -10.89 2.86
N TYR A 107 -11.69 -11.36 3.97
CA TYR A 107 -11.32 -10.47 5.08
C TYR A 107 -9.93 -10.81 5.58
N THR A 108 -9.17 -9.77 5.88
CA THR A 108 -7.89 -9.93 6.57
C THR A 108 -8.14 -10.44 8.00
N PRO A 109 -7.11 -10.97 8.70
CA PRO A 109 -7.21 -11.32 10.11
C PRO A 109 -7.64 -10.15 11.03
N LEU A 110 -7.49 -8.91 10.57
CA LEU A 110 -7.95 -7.70 11.27
C LEU A 110 -9.33 -7.21 10.79
N ASN A 111 -10.09 -8.07 10.11
CA ASN A 111 -11.44 -7.79 9.61
C ASN A 111 -11.52 -6.63 8.60
N HIS A 112 -10.45 -6.33 7.88
CA HIS A 112 -10.51 -5.42 6.74
C HIS A 112 -10.99 -6.20 5.50
N SER A 113 -11.95 -5.64 4.78
CA SER A 113 -12.45 -6.23 3.54
C SER A 113 -11.39 -6.18 2.44
N MET A 114 -11.36 -7.22 1.65
CA MET A 114 -10.54 -7.31 0.45
C MET A 114 -11.22 -8.16 -0.62
N LEU A 115 -10.85 -7.91 -1.87
CA LEU A 115 -11.27 -8.71 -3.01
C LEU A 115 -10.16 -9.69 -3.40
N THR A 116 -10.56 -10.91 -3.74
CA THR A 116 -9.66 -11.94 -4.25
C THR A 116 -10.35 -12.68 -5.40
N ALA A 117 -9.61 -13.49 -6.15
CA ALA A 117 -10.16 -14.48 -7.07
C ALA A 117 -9.31 -15.76 -7.00
N ASP A 118 -9.70 -16.79 -7.74
CA ASP A 118 -8.88 -18.00 -7.87
C ASP A 118 -7.63 -17.72 -8.71
N GLU A 119 -6.49 -18.36 -8.41
CA GLU A 119 -5.18 -18.04 -9.00
C GLU A 119 -5.14 -18.11 -10.53
N ASP A 120 -5.93 -18.99 -11.14
CA ASP A 120 -6.02 -19.16 -12.60
C ASP A 120 -6.90 -18.10 -13.30
N LYS A 121 -7.51 -17.19 -12.54
CA LYS A 121 -8.44 -16.15 -13.06
C LYS A 121 -7.79 -14.77 -13.17
N TYR A 122 -6.55 -14.63 -12.74
CA TYR A 122 -5.84 -13.35 -12.84
C TYR A 122 -5.06 -13.21 -14.13
N THR A 123 -5.10 -12.02 -14.72
CA THR A 123 -4.22 -11.62 -15.82
C THR A 123 -3.30 -10.50 -15.34
N LYS A 124 -1.99 -10.71 -15.41
CA LYS A 124 -1.01 -9.69 -15.02
C LYS A 124 -1.04 -8.53 -16.00
N MET A 125 -1.28 -7.32 -15.49
CA MET A 125 -1.35 -6.08 -16.29
C MET A 125 -0.06 -5.28 -16.25
N TYR A 126 0.55 -5.16 -15.07
CA TYR A 126 1.69 -4.29 -14.83
C TYR A 126 2.61 -4.84 -13.76
N THR A 127 3.90 -4.59 -13.93
CA THR A 127 4.95 -4.98 -12.97
C THR A 127 5.82 -3.76 -12.65
N LYS A 128 6.08 -3.52 -11.37
CA LYS A 128 7.05 -2.55 -10.89
C LYS A 128 8.08 -3.23 -10.02
N ASN A 129 9.34 -3.12 -10.41
CA ASN A 129 10.47 -3.51 -9.58
C ASN A 129 10.95 -2.32 -8.77
N GLN A 130 11.21 -2.52 -7.49
CA GLN A 130 11.65 -1.50 -6.55
C GLN A 130 12.89 -1.93 -5.81
N LEU A 131 13.83 -1.01 -5.65
CA LEU A 131 14.99 -1.15 -4.76
C LEU A 131 15.13 0.15 -3.96
N ASN A 132 14.68 0.15 -2.71
CA ASN A 132 14.53 1.34 -1.90
C ASN A 132 15.26 1.21 -0.55
N PRO A 133 16.60 1.14 -0.52
CA PRO A 133 17.34 0.95 0.74
C PRO A 133 17.19 2.15 1.69
N ASN A 134 16.99 3.35 1.16
CA ASN A 134 16.82 4.60 1.91
C ASN A 134 15.36 5.01 2.06
N GLY A 135 14.42 4.17 1.60
CA GLY A 135 13.01 4.48 1.56
C GLY A 135 12.60 5.27 0.32
N GLN A 136 11.41 4.97 -0.18
CA GLN A 136 10.80 5.68 -1.30
C GLN A 136 9.31 5.86 -1.04
N CYS A 137 8.83 7.08 -1.32
CA CYS A 137 7.42 7.42 -1.25
C CYS A 137 6.77 7.30 -2.62
N TYR A 138 5.56 6.75 -2.66
CA TYR A 138 4.79 6.64 -3.89
C TYR A 138 3.28 6.56 -3.63
N LEU A 139 2.52 7.04 -4.61
CA LEU A 139 1.10 6.74 -4.72
C LEU A 139 0.95 5.31 -5.23
N PHE A 140 0.08 4.57 -4.59
CA PHE A 140 -0.21 3.18 -4.87
C PHE A 140 -1.71 2.99 -5.07
N ASN A 141 -2.11 2.54 -6.26
CA ASN A 141 -3.52 2.23 -6.50
C ASN A 141 -3.88 0.92 -5.81
N ALA A 142 -4.49 1.05 -4.63
CA ALA A 142 -4.86 -0.05 -3.76
C ALA A 142 -6.23 -0.64 -4.10
N GLY A 143 -7.07 0.11 -4.80
CA GLY A 143 -8.38 -0.35 -5.27
C GLY A 143 -8.31 -1.35 -6.41
N GLN A 144 -7.17 -1.45 -7.09
CA GLN A 144 -6.92 -2.46 -8.12
C GLN A 144 -6.31 -3.73 -7.53
N LEU A 145 -6.52 -4.87 -8.17
CA LEU A 145 -5.91 -6.13 -7.74
C LEU A 145 -4.39 -6.06 -7.84
N HIS A 146 -3.72 -6.35 -6.75
CA HIS A 146 -2.27 -6.28 -6.65
C HIS A 146 -1.70 -7.37 -5.74
N GLY A 147 -0.41 -7.65 -5.90
CA GLY A 147 0.32 -8.57 -5.06
C GLY A 147 1.82 -8.29 -5.09
N LEU A 148 2.53 -8.80 -4.11
CA LEU A 148 3.99 -8.70 -4.03
C LEU A 148 4.57 -10.10 -4.17
N GLU A 149 5.53 -10.24 -5.08
CA GLU A 149 6.26 -11.49 -5.25
C GLU A 149 7.13 -11.80 -4.03
N LYS A 150 7.62 -13.01 -3.98
CA LYS A 150 8.50 -13.49 -2.91
C LYS A 150 9.70 -12.55 -2.71
N VAL A 151 9.94 -12.15 -1.45
CA VAL A 151 11.03 -11.27 -1.08
C VAL A 151 12.24 -12.04 -0.55
N GLU A 152 13.44 -11.59 -0.92
CA GLU A 152 14.71 -12.19 -0.49
C GLU A 152 15.22 -11.59 0.82
N SER A 153 14.70 -10.45 1.24
CA SER A 153 15.07 -9.78 2.49
C SER A 153 13.87 -9.07 3.11
N LEU A 154 14.06 -8.54 4.32
CA LEU A 154 13.03 -7.73 4.96
C LEU A 154 12.67 -6.54 4.07
N CYS A 155 11.38 -6.44 3.75
CA CYS A 155 10.73 -5.30 3.13
C CYS A 155 9.74 -4.71 4.14
N THR A 156 9.85 -3.42 4.42
CA THR A 156 8.96 -2.69 5.30
C THR A 156 8.24 -1.62 4.52
N THR A 157 6.92 -1.63 4.54
CA THR A 157 6.08 -0.63 3.90
C THR A 157 5.19 0.04 4.94
N PHE A 158 5.29 1.36 5.05
CA PHE A 158 4.35 2.20 5.78
C PHE A 158 3.26 2.64 4.81
N CYS A 159 2.02 2.37 5.17
CA CYS A 159 0.86 2.65 4.33
C CYS A 159 -0.02 3.70 4.99
N LEU A 160 -0.32 4.77 4.28
CA LEU A 160 -1.31 5.78 4.68
C LEU A 160 -2.53 5.64 3.79
N VAL A 161 -3.66 5.32 4.39
CA VAL A 161 -4.97 5.30 3.73
C VAL A 161 -5.54 6.71 3.80
N ILE A 162 -5.68 7.35 2.66
CA ILE A 162 -6.13 8.74 2.56
C ILE A 162 -7.62 8.78 2.23
N LYS A 163 -8.33 9.66 2.92
CA LYS A 163 -9.77 9.86 2.77
C LYS A 163 -10.10 11.33 2.46
N ASN A 164 -11.17 11.52 1.74
CA ASN A 164 -11.84 12.80 1.58
C ASN A 164 -12.61 13.16 2.88
N LYS A 165 -12.99 14.43 3.05
CA LYS A 165 -13.77 14.90 4.22
C LYS A 165 -15.10 14.17 4.42
N ASP A 166 -15.72 13.66 3.35
CA ASP A 166 -16.94 12.85 3.41
C ASP A 166 -16.73 11.39 3.85
N GLY A 167 -15.47 10.99 4.09
CA GLY A 167 -15.10 9.64 4.50
C GLY A 167 -14.85 8.67 3.35
N SER A 168 -15.09 9.06 2.10
CA SER A 168 -14.72 8.25 0.93
C SER A 168 -13.21 8.18 0.75
N HIS A 169 -12.72 7.14 0.06
CA HIS A 169 -11.30 7.03 -0.25
C HIS A 169 -10.87 8.05 -1.31
N LEU A 170 -9.66 8.60 -1.16
CA LEU A 170 -9.06 9.47 -2.16
C LEU A 170 -8.82 8.68 -3.46
N GLN A 171 -9.38 9.15 -4.57
CA GLN A 171 -9.25 8.52 -5.87
C GLN A 171 -7.99 9.00 -6.60
N TRP A 172 -7.48 8.18 -7.55
CA TRP A 172 -6.23 8.40 -8.27
C TRP A 172 -6.10 9.79 -8.91
N ASP A 173 -7.11 10.22 -9.65
CA ASP A 173 -7.04 11.48 -10.39
C ASP A 173 -6.87 12.68 -9.44
N LYS A 174 -7.64 12.71 -8.35
CA LYS A 174 -7.49 13.75 -7.32
C LYS A 174 -6.16 13.65 -6.58
N ALA A 175 -5.66 12.44 -6.34
CA ALA A 175 -4.34 12.26 -5.74
C ALA A 175 -3.22 12.82 -6.64
N MET A 176 -3.34 12.61 -7.95
CA MET A 176 -2.38 13.17 -8.92
C MET A 176 -2.35 14.70 -8.90
N GLU A 177 -3.49 15.36 -8.76
CA GLU A 177 -3.57 16.84 -8.64
C GLU A 177 -2.91 17.34 -7.35
N LEU A 178 -3.08 16.60 -6.24
CA LEU A 178 -2.60 17.02 -4.92
C LEU A 178 -1.10 16.74 -4.69
N PHE A 179 -0.55 15.70 -5.32
CA PHE A 179 0.82 15.22 -5.11
C PHE A 179 1.71 15.35 -6.36
N ASP A 180 1.30 16.13 -7.35
CA ASP A 180 2.11 16.47 -8.52
C ASP A 180 2.96 17.73 -8.22
N PHE A 181 4.11 17.53 -7.58
CA PHE A 181 5.07 18.57 -7.24
C PHE A 181 6.24 18.58 -8.23
#